data_19bb9799d4f5e6bd9cea888e9ab77f3a
#
_entry.id   19bb9799d4f5e6bd9cea888e9ab77f3a
#
_cell.length_a   1.000
_cell.length_b   1.000
_cell.length_c   1.000
_cell.angle_alpha   90.00
_cell.angle_beta   90.00
_cell.angle_gamma   90.00
#
_symmetry.space_group_name_H-M   'P 1'
#
loop_
_entity.id
_entity.type
_entity.pdbx_description
1 polymer ?
#
loop_
_entity_poly.entity_id
_entity_poly.type
_entity_poly.pdbx_seq_one_letter_code
_entity_poly.pdbx_strand_id
1 'polypeptide(L)'
;MLEPEVFRNRESHEYFSLLGFSCLHTGDLGGATSYITRAHQLKPGDTNALLGLAAIHLKKAETENALKRWLDVLDAQPNNAIARRGMNMLRKGLSRDGVQELIDSGRIRQLYPPLPSRARAARVLAAVLLALLVAGSVFLAFRLARAPAVARPGVASIEIPPDLPRLTEDGAAVGSTLTERQVRQSFQKVKSELLAFHDNLAVLEANKLLLSNASLPVKERTRVLKGFAVRPSFTTIRDSFPYTAVVKEPPLYDGCAVNWKGKLANLSVGEQSITFDFLVGYEKERELEGIVSVSLDFPIQLENGIPLEVLGIIASTDGRIVLRGISLHRLSP
;
A
#
# COMPACT_ATOMS: atom_id res chain seq x y z
N MET A 1 30.65 6.37 34.76
CA MET A 1 29.27 6.21 35.25
C MET A 1 28.87 4.74 35.55
N LEU A 2 29.69 3.76 35.28
CA LEU A 2 29.39 2.34 35.63
C LEU A 2 30.01 1.90 36.98
N GLU A 3 31.06 2.57 37.41
CA GLU A 3 31.79 2.20 38.67
C GLU A 3 30.94 2.13 39.93
N PRO A 4 29.94 3.00 40.19
CA PRO A 4 29.11 2.91 41.38
C PRO A 4 28.33 1.59 41.52
N GLU A 5 28.16 0.85 40.43
CA GLU A 5 27.37 -0.38 40.37
C GLU A 5 28.19 -1.67 40.49
N VAL A 6 29.51 -1.55 40.74
CA VAL A 6 30.44 -2.71 40.88
C VAL A 6 29.98 -3.67 41.96
N PHE A 7 29.48 -3.18 43.09
CA PHE A 7 28.99 -4.03 44.16
C PHE A 7 27.78 -4.87 43.83
N ARG A 8 26.89 -4.34 42.97
CA ARG A 8 25.71 -5.07 42.51
C ARG A 8 26.02 -6.12 41.44
N ASN A 9 27.08 -5.89 40.66
CA ASN A 9 27.41 -6.70 39.49
C ASN A 9 28.70 -7.49 39.64
N ARG A 10 29.15 -7.77 40.89
CA ARG A 10 30.46 -8.39 41.19
C ARG A 10 30.67 -9.79 40.62
N GLU A 11 29.61 -10.47 40.18
CA GLU A 11 29.64 -11.79 39.50
C GLU A 11 29.28 -11.74 38.06
N SER A 12 29.03 -10.55 37.48
CA SER A 12 28.71 -10.41 36.08
C SER A 12 29.96 -10.23 35.23
N HIS A 13 30.30 -11.26 34.48
CA HIS A 13 31.36 -11.24 33.49
C HIS A 13 31.17 -10.12 32.48
N GLU A 14 29.93 -9.93 31.94
CA GLU A 14 29.59 -8.92 30.97
C GLU A 14 29.84 -7.51 31.47
N TYR A 15 29.52 -7.27 32.75
CA TYR A 15 29.73 -5.98 33.37
C TYR A 15 31.21 -5.63 33.49
N PHE A 16 32.04 -6.55 33.97
CA PHE A 16 33.48 -6.33 34.05
C PHE A 16 34.17 -6.25 32.68
N SER A 17 33.68 -7.00 31.70
CA SER A 17 34.17 -6.90 30.34
C SER A 17 33.87 -5.50 29.75
N LEU A 18 32.67 -4.98 29.93
CA LEU A 18 32.28 -3.66 29.44
C LEU A 18 33.09 -2.54 30.11
N LEU A 19 33.26 -2.59 31.46
CA LEU A 19 34.10 -1.64 32.18
C LEU A 19 35.55 -1.69 31.72
N GLY A 20 36.14 -2.88 31.67
CA GLY A 20 37.52 -3.08 31.27
C GLY A 20 37.80 -2.64 29.83
N PHE A 21 36.90 -2.92 28.89
CA PHE A 21 37.05 -2.44 27.52
C PHE A 21 36.86 -0.92 27.41
N SER A 22 35.96 -0.34 28.19
CA SER A 22 35.80 1.12 28.25
C SER A 22 37.10 1.79 28.76
N CYS A 23 37.70 1.29 29.83
CA CYS A 23 38.98 1.75 30.36
C CYS A 23 40.13 1.57 29.34
N LEU A 24 40.16 0.45 28.61
CA LEU A 24 41.15 0.20 27.56
C LEU A 24 41.04 1.21 26.41
N HIS A 25 39.83 1.55 25.99
CA HIS A 25 39.57 2.52 24.95
C HIS A 25 39.83 3.96 25.37
N THR A 26 39.63 4.33 26.62
CA THR A 26 39.93 5.65 27.18
C THR A 26 41.41 5.82 27.59
N GLY A 27 42.16 4.73 27.59
CA GLY A 27 43.60 4.75 27.92
C GLY A 27 43.91 4.52 29.39
N ASP A 28 42.91 4.27 30.21
CA ASP A 28 43.11 3.87 31.60
C ASP A 28 43.54 2.39 31.68
N LEU A 29 44.88 2.18 31.67
CA LEU A 29 45.46 0.84 31.74
C LEU A 29 45.30 0.17 33.10
N GLY A 30 45.20 0.93 34.16
CA GLY A 30 44.98 0.42 35.52
C GLY A 30 43.61 -0.21 35.66
N GLY A 31 42.58 0.57 35.37
CA GLY A 31 41.20 0.11 35.36
C GLY A 31 40.98 -1.03 34.37
N ALA A 32 41.52 -0.92 33.15
CA ALA A 32 41.44 -1.98 32.14
C ALA A 32 42.02 -3.30 32.62
N THR A 33 43.22 -3.25 33.25
CA THR A 33 43.87 -4.46 33.79
C THR A 33 43.01 -5.11 34.88
N SER A 34 42.55 -4.33 35.85
CA SER A 34 41.74 -4.84 36.98
C SER A 34 40.42 -5.48 36.51
N TYR A 35 39.65 -4.75 35.67
CA TYR A 35 38.34 -5.21 35.27
C TYR A 35 38.40 -6.36 34.25
N ILE A 36 39.31 -6.33 33.25
CA ILE A 36 39.44 -7.43 32.29
C ILE A 36 39.99 -8.69 32.97
N THR A 37 40.92 -8.56 33.95
CA THR A 37 41.39 -9.71 34.71
C THR A 37 40.23 -10.32 35.50
N ARG A 38 39.37 -9.49 36.11
CA ARG A 38 38.20 -9.99 36.83
C ARG A 38 37.21 -10.67 35.89
N ALA A 39 36.97 -10.10 34.72
CA ALA A 39 36.13 -10.73 33.66
C ALA A 39 36.70 -12.10 33.26
N HIS A 40 38.00 -12.20 33.04
CA HIS A 40 38.67 -13.45 32.71
C HIS A 40 38.59 -14.49 33.85
N GLN A 41 38.69 -14.06 35.13
CA GLN A 41 38.50 -14.95 36.25
C GLN A 41 37.09 -15.52 36.35
N LEU A 42 36.09 -14.71 36.05
CA LEU A 42 34.68 -15.16 36.03
C LEU A 42 34.36 -16.08 34.86
N LYS A 43 35.04 -15.88 33.70
CA LYS A 43 34.86 -16.69 32.50
C LYS A 43 36.21 -16.89 31.77
N PRO A 44 37.00 -17.88 32.15
CA PRO A 44 38.37 -18.07 31.62
C PRO A 44 38.42 -18.29 30.11
N GLY A 45 37.38 -18.88 29.51
CA GLY A 45 37.31 -19.14 28.08
C GLY A 45 36.77 -17.97 27.25
N ASP A 46 36.55 -16.78 27.82
CA ASP A 46 36.06 -15.65 27.03
C ASP A 46 37.15 -15.07 26.15
N THR A 47 36.95 -15.25 24.85
CA THR A 47 37.87 -14.79 23.81
C THR A 47 38.10 -13.28 23.82
N ASN A 48 37.06 -12.49 24.14
CA ASN A 48 37.20 -11.03 24.21
C ASN A 48 38.03 -10.58 25.41
N ALA A 49 37.86 -11.23 26.56
CA ALA A 49 38.70 -10.96 27.74
C ALA A 49 40.17 -11.30 27.44
N LEU A 50 40.44 -12.44 26.80
CA LEU A 50 41.80 -12.83 26.37
C LEU A 50 42.40 -11.83 25.37
N LEU A 51 41.65 -11.36 24.38
CA LEU A 51 42.08 -10.30 23.46
C LEU A 51 42.38 -8.98 24.19
N GLY A 52 41.55 -8.61 25.15
CA GLY A 52 41.77 -7.43 25.99
C GLY A 52 43.05 -7.52 26.83
N LEU A 53 43.30 -8.67 27.47
CA LEU A 53 44.56 -8.93 28.19
C LEU A 53 45.78 -8.90 27.28
N ALA A 54 45.68 -9.49 26.07
CA ALA A 54 46.76 -9.43 25.08
C ALA A 54 47.10 -7.97 24.70
N ALA A 55 46.07 -7.15 24.48
CA ALA A 55 46.27 -5.72 24.15
C ALA A 55 46.90 -4.94 25.31
N ILE A 56 46.52 -5.25 26.56
CA ILE A 56 47.11 -4.65 27.78
C ILE A 56 48.57 -5.04 27.89
N HIS A 57 48.90 -6.34 27.73
CA HIS A 57 50.28 -6.81 27.79
C HIS A 57 51.12 -6.15 26.69
N LEU A 58 50.60 -6.02 25.49
CA LEU A 58 51.29 -5.35 24.41
C LEU A 58 51.56 -3.87 24.73
N LYS A 59 50.60 -3.15 25.32
CA LYS A 59 50.79 -1.76 25.76
C LYS A 59 51.85 -1.61 26.86
N LYS A 60 52.03 -2.64 27.68
CA LYS A 60 53.11 -2.71 28.67
C LYS A 60 54.45 -3.18 28.11
N ALA A 61 54.56 -3.36 26.79
CA ALA A 61 55.70 -3.95 26.11
C ALA A 61 56.01 -5.39 26.55
N GLU A 62 55.06 -6.09 27.12
CA GLU A 62 55.16 -7.49 27.55
C GLU A 62 54.76 -8.42 26.41
N THR A 63 55.57 -8.47 25.34
CA THR A 63 55.26 -9.15 24.06
C THR A 63 55.03 -10.65 24.22
N GLU A 64 55.77 -11.30 25.13
CA GLU A 64 55.59 -12.73 25.43
C GLU A 64 54.23 -13.05 26.04
N ASN A 65 53.80 -12.26 26.97
CA ASN A 65 52.48 -12.39 27.61
C ASN A 65 51.36 -12.11 26.60
N ALA A 66 51.50 -11.10 25.75
CA ALA A 66 50.58 -10.83 24.70
C ALA A 66 50.43 -11.99 23.69
N LEU A 67 51.59 -12.56 23.29
CA LEU A 67 51.66 -13.75 22.39
C LEU A 67 50.91 -14.93 23.02
N LYS A 68 51.15 -15.24 24.26
CA LYS A 68 50.49 -16.33 25.00
C LYS A 68 48.98 -16.18 24.97
N ARG A 69 48.46 -14.97 25.23
CA ARG A 69 47.02 -14.71 25.22
C ARG A 69 46.43 -14.83 23.81
N TRP A 70 47.14 -14.42 22.74
CA TRP A 70 46.65 -14.62 21.38
C TRP A 70 46.69 -16.11 20.96
N LEU A 71 47.63 -16.91 21.46
CA LEU A 71 47.59 -18.36 21.28
C LEU A 71 46.38 -18.98 21.97
N ASP A 72 46.10 -18.62 23.22
CA ASP A 72 44.90 -19.08 23.95
C ASP A 72 43.60 -18.73 23.16
N VAL A 73 43.56 -17.55 22.51
CA VAL A 73 42.44 -17.16 21.62
C VAL A 73 42.38 -18.04 20.36
N LEU A 74 43.52 -18.33 19.73
CA LEU A 74 43.53 -19.11 18.49
C LEU A 74 43.25 -20.60 18.75
N ASP A 75 43.56 -21.12 19.94
CA ASP A 75 43.16 -22.47 20.32
C ASP A 75 41.62 -22.58 20.44
N ALA A 76 40.96 -21.57 20.98
CA ALA A 76 39.50 -21.54 21.08
C ALA A 76 38.83 -21.15 19.75
N GLN A 77 39.43 -20.23 19.01
CA GLN A 77 38.92 -19.67 17.77
C GLN A 77 40.03 -19.56 16.71
N PRO A 78 40.33 -20.62 15.95
CA PRO A 78 41.46 -20.66 14.98
C PRO A 78 41.40 -19.57 13.89
N ASN A 79 40.22 -19.04 13.61
CA ASN A 79 40.01 -18.02 12.58
C ASN A 79 39.85 -16.58 13.15
N ASN A 80 40.20 -16.35 14.40
CA ASN A 80 40.09 -15.01 14.99
C ASN A 80 41.03 -14.01 14.31
N ALA A 81 40.44 -13.03 13.63
CA ALA A 81 41.19 -12.05 12.81
C ALA A 81 42.08 -11.12 13.65
N ILE A 82 41.69 -10.80 14.91
CA ILE A 82 42.43 -9.91 15.79
C ILE A 82 43.69 -10.63 16.30
N ALA A 83 43.53 -11.86 16.82
CA ALA A 83 44.65 -12.66 17.31
C ALA A 83 45.66 -12.96 16.19
N ARG A 84 45.20 -13.39 14.98
CA ARG A 84 46.07 -13.56 13.82
C ARG A 84 46.81 -12.29 13.43
N ARG A 85 46.18 -11.12 13.47
CA ARG A 85 46.83 -9.83 13.19
C ARG A 85 47.90 -9.54 14.22
N GLY A 86 47.63 -9.72 15.51
CA GLY A 86 48.61 -9.56 16.60
C GLY A 86 49.80 -10.47 16.41
N MET A 87 49.56 -11.77 16.16
CA MET A 87 50.60 -12.74 15.88
C MET A 87 51.49 -12.37 14.68
N ASN A 88 50.88 -11.95 13.59
CA ASN A 88 51.60 -11.53 12.38
C ASN A 88 52.44 -10.26 12.62
N MET A 89 52.00 -9.34 13.47
CA MET A 89 52.79 -8.17 13.85
C MET A 89 54.07 -8.57 14.61
N LEU A 90 53.94 -9.45 15.62
CA LEU A 90 55.10 -9.96 16.37
C LEU A 90 56.06 -10.78 15.50
N ARG A 91 55.51 -11.59 14.58
CA ARG A 91 56.31 -12.41 13.63
C ARG A 91 57.17 -11.55 12.70
N LYS A 92 56.75 -10.33 12.38
CA LYS A 92 57.49 -9.36 11.56
C LYS A 92 58.62 -8.66 12.35
N GLY A 93 58.93 -9.10 13.55
CA GLY A 93 60.01 -8.56 14.36
C GLY A 93 59.71 -7.24 15.02
N LEU A 94 58.54 -7.15 15.66
CA LEU A 94 58.15 -5.93 16.40
C LEU A 94 59.14 -5.69 17.58
N SER A 95 60.04 -4.73 17.41
CA SER A 95 60.93 -4.25 18.46
C SER A 95 60.15 -3.42 19.50
N ARG A 96 60.79 -3.12 20.65
CA ARG A 96 60.18 -2.22 21.64
C ARG A 96 59.78 -0.88 21.02
N ASP A 97 60.60 -0.33 20.16
CA ASP A 97 60.33 0.94 19.46
C ASP A 97 59.14 0.79 18.51
N GLY A 98 58.99 -0.33 17.85
CA GLY A 98 57.84 -0.65 17.00
C GLY A 98 56.54 -0.79 17.76
N VAL A 99 56.59 -1.30 19.02
CA VAL A 99 55.39 -1.31 19.89
C VAL A 99 55.01 0.12 20.30
N GLN A 100 56.00 0.97 20.61
CA GLN A 100 55.77 2.35 20.95
C GLN A 100 55.14 3.12 19.75
N GLU A 101 55.67 2.90 18.57
CA GLU A 101 55.08 3.49 17.33
C GLU A 101 53.62 3.04 17.11
N LEU A 102 53.28 1.79 17.39
CA LEU A 102 51.90 1.29 17.31
C LEU A 102 50.96 1.98 18.33
N ILE A 103 51.49 2.28 19.53
CA ILE A 103 50.76 2.99 20.57
C ILE A 103 50.53 4.44 20.13
N ASP A 104 51.59 5.13 19.76
CA ASP A 104 51.57 6.56 19.38
C ASP A 104 50.75 6.84 18.11
N SER A 105 50.82 5.97 17.14
CA SER A 105 49.98 6.04 15.93
C SER A 105 48.51 5.63 16.16
N GLY A 106 48.17 5.15 17.34
CA GLY A 106 46.81 4.65 17.65
C GLY A 106 46.45 3.34 16.95
N ARG A 107 47.32 2.76 16.12
CA ARG A 107 47.07 1.49 15.38
C ARG A 107 46.88 0.30 16.32
N ILE A 108 47.34 0.38 17.54
CA ILE A 108 47.13 -0.65 18.58
C ILE A 108 45.63 -0.91 18.82
N ARG A 109 44.74 0.08 18.59
CA ARG A 109 43.28 -0.08 18.72
C ARG A 109 42.70 -1.14 17.77
N GLN A 110 43.39 -1.51 16.71
CA GLN A 110 42.97 -2.59 15.81
C GLN A 110 43.08 -3.99 16.44
N LEU A 111 43.82 -4.08 17.56
CA LEU A 111 44.01 -5.32 18.35
C LEU A 111 43.06 -5.38 19.53
N TYR A 112 42.24 -4.34 19.74
CA TYR A 112 41.25 -4.34 20.80
C TYR A 112 40.03 -5.19 20.43
N PRO A 113 39.43 -5.86 21.42
CA PRO A 113 38.16 -6.54 21.16
C PRO A 113 37.08 -5.52 20.83
N PRO A 114 36.15 -5.88 19.91
CA PRO A 114 35.05 -5.00 19.59
C PRO A 114 34.16 -4.77 20.80
N LEU A 115 33.83 -3.52 21.09
CA LEU A 115 32.85 -3.21 22.13
C LEU A 115 31.50 -3.84 21.75
N PRO A 116 30.75 -4.42 22.70
CA PRO A 116 29.43 -4.94 22.45
C PRO A 116 28.50 -3.78 22.07
N SER A 117 28.32 -3.57 20.77
CA SER A 117 27.50 -2.47 20.29
C SER A 117 26.03 -2.86 20.33
N ARG A 118 25.28 -2.35 21.30
CA ARG A 118 23.80 -2.39 21.30
C ARG A 118 23.19 -1.89 19.98
N ALA A 119 23.96 -1.03 19.27
CA ALA A 119 23.57 -0.53 17.95
C ALA A 119 23.44 -1.60 16.86
N ARG A 120 24.21 -2.71 16.93
CA ARG A 120 24.06 -3.82 15.97
C ARG A 120 22.78 -4.62 16.27
N ALA A 121 22.53 -4.95 17.53
CA ALA A 121 21.32 -5.64 17.93
C ALA A 121 20.06 -4.79 17.64
N ALA A 122 20.12 -3.48 17.93
CA ALA A 122 19.03 -2.55 17.61
C ALA A 122 18.77 -2.42 16.09
N ARG A 123 19.83 -2.38 15.26
CA ARG A 123 19.66 -2.36 13.78
C ARG A 123 19.07 -3.66 13.23
N VAL A 124 19.49 -4.80 13.74
CA VAL A 124 18.92 -6.09 13.37
C VAL A 124 17.45 -6.17 13.78
N LEU A 125 17.12 -5.76 15.00
CA LEU A 125 15.73 -5.71 15.46
C LEU A 125 14.88 -4.76 14.62
N ALA A 126 15.40 -3.57 14.32
CA ALA A 126 14.71 -2.60 13.47
C ALA A 126 14.49 -3.14 12.03
N ALA A 127 15.48 -3.84 11.47
CA ALA A 127 15.34 -4.47 10.14
C ALA A 127 14.29 -5.59 10.14
N VAL A 128 14.24 -6.41 11.20
CA VAL A 128 13.22 -7.46 11.34
C VAL A 128 11.84 -6.86 11.49
N LEU A 129 11.66 -5.82 12.31
CA LEU A 129 10.39 -5.13 12.46
C LEU A 129 9.92 -4.48 11.16
N LEU A 130 10.83 -3.85 10.41
CA LEU A 130 10.51 -3.28 9.11
C LEU A 130 10.09 -4.36 8.10
N ALA A 131 10.78 -5.50 8.06
CA ALA A 131 10.43 -6.63 7.21
C ALA A 131 9.04 -7.20 7.54
N LEU A 132 8.69 -7.32 8.83
CA LEU A 132 7.37 -7.75 9.28
C LEU A 132 6.28 -6.74 8.92
N LEU A 133 6.56 -5.43 9.02
CA LEU A 133 5.63 -4.37 8.59
C LEU A 133 5.35 -4.42 7.09
N VAL A 134 6.39 -4.59 6.27
CA VAL A 134 6.25 -4.73 4.81
C VAL A 134 5.49 -6.01 4.47
N ALA A 135 5.83 -7.15 5.08
CA ALA A 135 5.12 -8.41 4.87
C ALA A 135 3.64 -8.31 5.30
N GLY A 136 3.37 -7.66 6.43
CA GLY A 136 2.01 -7.41 6.92
C GLY A 136 1.20 -6.51 5.99
N SER A 137 1.80 -5.44 5.45
CA SER A 137 1.13 -4.54 4.51
C SER A 137 0.84 -5.22 3.16
N VAL A 138 1.77 -6.02 2.64
CA VAL A 138 1.57 -6.84 1.43
C VAL A 138 0.47 -7.88 1.66
N PHE A 139 0.48 -8.57 2.81
CA PHE A 139 -0.56 -9.54 3.17
C PHE A 139 -1.93 -8.89 3.31
N LEU A 140 -2.01 -7.71 3.93
CA LEU A 140 -3.25 -6.94 4.07
C LEU A 140 -3.76 -6.45 2.70
N ALA A 141 -2.88 -5.92 1.85
CA ALA A 141 -3.21 -5.52 0.49
C ALA A 141 -3.73 -6.71 -0.33
N PHE A 142 -3.08 -7.89 -0.20
CA PHE A 142 -3.50 -9.11 -0.86
C PHE A 142 -4.84 -9.65 -0.29
N ARG A 143 -5.09 -9.52 1.00
CA ARG A 143 -6.38 -9.85 1.62
C ARG A 143 -7.49 -8.90 1.18
N LEU A 144 -7.22 -7.60 1.12
CA LEU A 144 -8.18 -6.59 0.64
C LEU A 144 -8.47 -6.75 -0.86
N ALA A 145 -7.45 -7.05 -1.66
CA ALA A 145 -7.63 -7.37 -3.08
C ALA A 145 -8.37 -8.68 -3.33
N ARG A 146 -8.31 -9.62 -2.38
CA ARG A 146 -9.04 -10.88 -2.37
C ARG A 146 -10.29 -10.88 -1.47
N ALA A 147 -10.72 -9.71 -0.96
CA ALA A 147 -12.06 -9.64 -0.37
C ALA A 147 -13.02 -10.25 -1.40
N PRO A 148 -13.80 -11.28 -1.03
CA PRO A 148 -14.69 -11.90 -1.98
C PRO A 148 -15.58 -10.80 -2.52
N ALA A 149 -15.44 -10.51 -3.82
CA ALA A 149 -16.43 -9.70 -4.52
C ALA A 149 -17.76 -10.37 -4.15
N VAL A 150 -18.69 -9.63 -3.53
CA VAL A 150 -20.00 -10.17 -3.21
C VAL A 150 -20.51 -10.74 -4.52
N ALA A 151 -20.46 -12.07 -4.63
CA ALA A 151 -20.75 -12.72 -5.89
C ALA A 151 -22.20 -12.39 -6.24
N ARG A 152 -22.45 -11.83 -7.41
CA ARG A 152 -23.81 -11.69 -7.94
C ARG A 152 -24.21 -13.04 -8.48
N PRO A 153 -24.99 -13.84 -7.72
CA PRO A 153 -25.41 -15.15 -8.20
C PRO A 153 -26.22 -14.95 -9.48
N GLY A 154 -25.92 -15.73 -10.50
CA GLY A 154 -26.61 -15.69 -11.78
C GLY A 154 -25.89 -14.90 -12.91
N VAL A 155 -25.10 -13.87 -12.64
CA VAL A 155 -24.37 -13.16 -13.69
C VAL A 155 -23.35 -14.07 -14.38
N ALA A 156 -22.66 -14.93 -13.61
CA ALA A 156 -21.67 -15.86 -14.15
C ALA A 156 -22.28 -16.93 -15.06
N SER A 157 -23.51 -17.36 -14.79
CA SER A 157 -24.19 -18.45 -15.52
C SER A 157 -24.78 -18.02 -16.87
N ILE A 158 -24.89 -16.71 -17.14
CA ILE A 158 -25.39 -16.21 -18.40
C ILE A 158 -24.27 -16.22 -19.44
N GLU A 159 -24.37 -17.10 -20.43
CA GLU A 159 -23.38 -17.24 -21.49
C GLU A 159 -24.00 -17.04 -22.87
N ILE A 160 -23.19 -16.59 -23.82
CA ILE A 160 -23.55 -16.56 -25.23
C ILE A 160 -23.37 -17.98 -25.79
N PRO A 161 -24.30 -18.48 -26.62
CA PRO A 161 -24.10 -19.75 -27.32
C PRO A 161 -22.81 -19.74 -28.15
N PRO A 162 -22.10 -20.88 -28.25
CA PRO A 162 -20.90 -20.99 -29.07
C PRO A 162 -21.18 -20.63 -30.53
N ASP A 163 -22.34 -21.05 -31.05
CA ASP A 163 -22.80 -20.69 -32.38
C ASP A 163 -23.61 -19.39 -32.31
N LEU A 164 -22.95 -18.27 -32.56
CA LEU A 164 -23.66 -16.99 -32.70
C LEU A 164 -24.59 -17.07 -33.90
N PRO A 165 -25.92 -16.90 -33.70
CA PRO A 165 -26.81 -16.67 -34.83
C PRO A 165 -26.28 -15.46 -35.60
N ARG A 166 -26.35 -15.54 -36.94
CA ARG A 166 -25.86 -14.49 -37.85
C ARG A 166 -26.29 -13.11 -37.38
N LEU A 167 -25.34 -12.16 -37.43
CA LEU A 167 -25.64 -10.76 -37.21
C LEU A 167 -26.82 -10.38 -38.07
N THR A 168 -27.81 -9.72 -37.52
CA THR A 168 -29.01 -9.34 -38.27
C THR A 168 -28.62 -8.19 -39.23
N GLU A 169 -28.78 -8.40 -40.53
CA GLU A 169 -28.57 -7.34 -41.53
C GLU A 169 -29.63 -6.22 -41.43
N ASP A 170 -30.74 -6.47 -40.76
CA ASP A 170 -31.83 -5.51 -40.48
C ASP A 170 -31.52 -4.58 -39.31
N GLY A 171 -30.30 -4.12 -39.21
CA GLY A 171 -29.89 -3.07 -38.29
C GLY A 171 -30.15 -1.68 -38.82
N ALA A 172 -31.31 -1.46 -39.42
CA ALA A 172 -31.79 -0.13 -39.74
C ALA A 172 -32.31 0.54 -38.48
N ALA A 173 -31.46 0.96 -37.63
CA ALA A 173 -31.59 2.07 -36.71
C ALA A 173 -30.47 2.00 -35.69
N VAL A 174 -29.58 2.90 -35.80
CA VAL A 174 -28.77 3.44 -34.75
C VAL A 174 -27.48 2.66 -34.39
N GLY A 175 -26.43 3.18 -34.83
CA GLY A 175 -25.24 3.45 -34.07
C GLY A 175 -24.00 2.65 -34.44
N SER A 176 -23.90 1.37 -34.34
CA SER A 176 -22.63 0.70 -34.62
C SER A 176 -22.80 -0.73 -35.12
N THR A 177 -22.19 -1.03 -36.25
CA THR A 177 -22.00 -2.39 -36.74
C THR A 177 -20.80 -3.01 -35.98
N LEU A 178 -21.07 -4.05 -35.19
CA LEU A 178 -20.06 -4.80 -34.48
C LEU A 178 -19.74 -6.10 -35.20
N THR A 179 -18.49 -6.53 -35.18
CA THR A 179 -18.08 -7.87 -35.58
C THR A 179 -18.45 -8.89 -34.51
N GLU A 180 -18.55 -10.17 -34.84
CA GLU A 180 -18.83 -11.23 -33.84
C GLU A 180 -17.85 -11.19 -32.67
N ARG A 181 -16.58 -10.95 -32.92
CA ARG A 181 -15.54 -10.82 -31.89
C ARG A 181 -15.85 -9.63 -30.96
N GLN A 182 -16.23 -8.51 -31.49
CA GLN A 182 -16.61 -7.31 -30.73
C GLN A 182 -17.87 -7.56 -29.89
N VAL A 183 -18.88 -8.23 -30.44
CA VAL A 183 -20.07 -8.63 -29.70
C VAL A 183 -19.71 -9.49 -28.50
N ARG A 184 -18.87 -10.53 -28.68
CA ARG A 184 -18.40 -11.38 -27.58
C ARG A 184 -17.62 -10.58 -26.53
N GLN A 185 -16.74 -9.69 -26.97
CA GLN A 185 -15.94 -8.85 -26.08
C GLN A 185 -16.82 -7.90 -25.25
N SER A 186 -17.76 -7.20 -25.89
CA SER A 186 -18.71 -6.33 -25.20
C SER A 186 -19.58 -7.09 -24.22
N PHE A 187 -20.07 -8.28 -24.58
CA PHE A 187 -20.85 -9.09 -23.65
C PHE A 187 -20.05 -9.52 -22.42
N GLN A 188 -18.79 -9.96 -22.60
CA GLN A 188 -17.92 -10.32 -21.49
C GLN A 188 -17.58 -9.07 -20.65
N LYS A 189 -17.46 -7.90 -21.27
CA LYS A 189 -17.26 -6.65 -20.57
C LYS A 189 -18.46 -6.28 -19.69
N VAL A 190 -19.71 -6.43 -20.18
CA VAL A 190 -20.89 -6.26 -19.34
C VAL A 190 -20.83 -7.14 -18.11
N LYS A 191 -20.47 -8.42 -18.26
CA LYS A 191 -20.34 -9.37 -17.13
C LYS A 191 -19.25 -8.93 -16.15
N SER A 192 -18.07 -8.56 -16.67
CA SER A 192 -16.94 -8.15 -15.82
C SER A 192 -17.24 -6.88 -15.04
N GLU A 193 -17.91 -5.88 -15.65
CA GLU A 193 -18.30 -4.65 -14.97
C GLU A 193 -19.35 -4.92 -13.89
N LEU A 194 -20.36 -5.78 -14.17
CA LEU A 194 -21.33 -6.18 -13.15
C LEU A 194 -20.69 -6.92 -11.96
N LEU A 195 -19.73 -7.83 -12.22
CA LEU A 195 -19.01 -8.54 -11.17
C LEU A 195 -18.07 -7.62 -10.37
N ALA A 196 -17.59 -6.56 -10.99
CA ALA A 196 -16.79 -5.52 -10.35
C ALA A 196 -17.64 -4.44 -9.64
N PHE A 197 -18.98 -4.53 -9.69
CA PHE A 197 -19.92 -3.53 -9.15
C PHE A 197 -19.78 -2.14 -9.81
N HIS A 198 -19.36 -2.10 -11.07
CA HIS A 198 -19.40 -0.92 -11.92
C HIS A 198 -20.68 -0.91 -12.73
N ASP A 199 -21.81 -0.85 -12.03
CA ASP A 199 -23.14 -1.05 -12.63
C ASP A 199 -23.44 -0.05 -13.74
N ASN A 200 -22.99 1.17 -13.58
CA ASN A 200 -23.21 2.23 -14.56
C ASN A 200 -22.46 1.98 -15.87
N LEU A 201 -21.21 1.53 -15.79
CA LEU A 201 -20.43 1.11 -16.95
C LEU A 201 -21.00 -0.14 -17.61
N ALA A 202 -21.52 -1.07 -16.81
CA ALA A 202 -22.18 -2.26 -17.31
C ALA A 202 -23.44 -1.92 -18.10
N VAL A 203 -24.27 -0.99 -17.62
CA VAL A 203 -25.47 -0.51 -18.32
C VAL A 203 -25.09 0.18 -19.62
N LEU A 204 -24.08 1.04 -19.62
CA LEU A 204 -23.57 1.71 -20.83
C LEU A 204 -23.11 0.69 -21.89
N GLU A 205 -22.31 -0.30 -21.48
CA GLU A 205 -21.81 -1.34 -22.39
C GLU A 205 -22.94 -2.25 -22.89
N ALA A 206 -23.92 -2.55 -22.04
CA ALA A 206 -25.12 -3.27 -22.43
C ALA A 206 -25.93 -2.50 -23.48
N ASN A 207 -26.09 -1.20 -23.33
CA ASN A 207 -26.78 -0.35 -24.32
C ASN A 207 -26.08 -0.37 -25.68
N LYS A 208 -24.74 -0.36 -25.73
CA LYS A 208 -23.98 -0.52 -26.96
C LYS A 208 -24.37 -1.79 -27.71
N LEU A 209 -24.49 -2.91 -26.99
CA LEU A 209 -24.92 -4.18 -27.56
C LEU A 209 -26.38 -4.15 -28.04
N LEU A 210 -27.27 -3.58 -27.22
CA LEU A 210 -28.69 -3.49 -27.54
C LEU A 210 -28.96 -2.62 -28.76
N LEU A 211 -28.15 -1.56 -28.94
CA LEU A 211 -28.24 -0.63 -30.09
C LEU A 211 -27.44 -1.10 -31.32
N SER A 212 -26.69 -2.22 -31.21
CA SER A 212 -25.89 -2.75 -32.32
C SER A 212 -26.65 -3.73 -33.19
N ASN A 213 -25.97 -4.25 -34.21
CA ASN A 213 -26.41 -5.33 -35.09
C ASN A 213 -26.32 -6.74 -34.43
N ALA A 214 -26.15 -6.83 -33.12
CA ALA A 214 -26.12 -8.10 -32.40
C ALA A 214 -27.45 -8.87 -32.57
N SER A 215 -27.38 -10.18 -32.67
CA SER A 215 -28.55 -11.04 -32.85
C SER A 215 -29.52 -10.96 -31.65
N LEU A 216 -30.81 -11.24 -31.93
CA LEU A 216 -31.86 -11.18 -30.90
C LEU A 216 -31.52 -11.99 -29.63
N PRO A 217 -31.01 -13.25 -29.71
CA PRO A 217 -30.65 -14.01 -28.55
C PRO A 217 -29.56 -13.35 -27.69
N VAL A 218 -28.61 -12.64 -28.29
CA VAL A 218 -27.58 -11.88 -27.56
C VAL A 218 -28.21 -10.66 -26.90
N LYS A 219 -29.09 -9.93 -27.59
CA LYS A 219 -29.80 -8.77 -27.03
C LYS A 219 -30.68 -9.18 -25.83
N GLU A 220 -31.39 -10.31 -25.93
CA GLU A 220 -32.21 -10.83 -24.81
C GLU A 220 -31.35 -11.12 -23.57
N ARG A 221 -30.23 -11.84 -23.73
CA ARG A 221 -29.31 -12.11 -22.61
C ARG A 221 -28.69 -10.83 -22.05
N THR A 222 -28.40 -9.87 -22.91
CA THR A 222 -27.89 -8.57 -22.47
C THR A 222 -28.94 -7.79 -21.66
N ARG A 223 -30.24 -7.87 -22.01
CA ARG A 223 -31.31 -7.28 -21.19
C ARG A 223 -31.39 -7.93 -19.82
N VAL A 224 -31.25 -9.27 -19.75
CA VAL A 224 -31.21 -9.97 -18.48
C VAL A 224 -30.01 -9.52 -17.64
N LEU A 225 -28.81 -9.39 -18.24
CA LEU A 225 -27.63 -8.87 -17.54
C LEU A 225 -27.86 -7.43 -17.06
N LYS A 226 -28.43 -6.55 -17.90
CA LYS A 226 -28.75 -5.18 -17.50
C LYS A 226 -29.66 -5.12 -16.26
N GLY A 227 -30.54 -6.10 -16.10
CA GLY A 227 -31.41 -6.22 -14.92
C GLY A 227 -30.69 -6.51 -13.58
N PHE A 228 -29.45 -6.97 -13.60
CA PHE A 228 -28.64 -7.14 -12.39
C PHE A 228 -28.01 -5.83 -11.89
N ALA A 229 -28.05 -4.76 -12.65
CA ALA A 229 -27.57 -3.46 -12.22
C ALA A 229 -28.44 -2.92 -11.07
N VAL A 230 -27.80 -2.49 -9.99
CA VAL A 230 -28.47 -1.98 -8.80
C VAL A 230 -28.55 -0.45 -8.88
N ARG A 231 -29.68 0.10 -8.40
CA ARG A 231 -29.84 1.54 -8.30
C ARG A 231 -28.78 2.12 -7.36
N PRO A 232 -27.98 3.10 -7.78
CA PRO A 232 -26.95 3.68 -6.95
C PRO A 232 -27.54 4.65 -5.90
N SER A 233 -26.74 4.93 -4.89
CA SER A 233 -26.89 6.05 -3.97
C SER A 233 -25.75 7.05 -4.18
N PHE A 234 -25.79 8.23 -3.57
CA PHE A 234 -24.68 9.18 -3.60
C PHE A 234 -23.37 8.60 -3.08
N THR A 235 -23.42 7.59 -2.20
CA THR A 235 -22.24 6.92 -1.64
C THR A 235 -21.73 5.78 -2.51
N THR A 236 -22.56 5.20 -3.36
CA THR A 236 -22.20 4.03 -4.18
C THR A 236 -21.97 4.34 -5.65
N ILE A 237 -22.45 5.51 -6.14
CA ILE A 237 -22.15 5.92 -7.52
C ILE A 237 -20.67 6.22 -7.68
N ARG A 238 -20.01 5.47 -8.58
CA ARG A 238 -18.58 5.64 -8.87
C ARG A 238 -18.34 6.24 -10.25
N ASP A 239 -19.18 5.89 -11.19
CA ASP A 239 -19.00 6.16 -12.62
C ASP A 239 -20.17 7.01 -13.12
N SER A 240 -20.16 8.32 -12.80
CA SER A 240 -21.13 9.28 -13.30
C SER A 240 -20.67 9.83 -14.66
N PHE A 241 -21.62 10.11 -15.55
CA PHE A 241 -21.33 10.66 -16.86
C PHE A 241 -21.62 12.16 -16.91
N PRO A 242 -20.75 12.97 -17.53
CA PRO A 242 -21.00 14.40 -17.70
C PRO A 242 -22.18 14.64 -18.65
N TYR A 243 -22.92 15.71 -18.42
CA TYR A 243 -24.07 16.09 -19.22
C TYR A 243 -23.73 16.17 -20.72
N THR A 244 -22.60 16.76 -21.04
CA THR A 244 -22.10 16.94 -22.41
C THR A 244 -21.87 15.64 -23.18
N ALA A 245 -21.57 14.55 -22.48
CA ALA A 245 -21.43 13.22 -23.11
C ALA A 245 -22.82 12.61 -23.37
N VAL A 246 -23.72 12.73 -22.40
CA VAL A 246 -25.07 12.15 -22.47
C VAL A 246 -25.89 12.81 -23.59
N VAL A 247 -25.80 14.13 -23.80
CA VAL A 247 -26.52 14.86 -24.83
C VAL A 247 -26.10 14.46 -26.24
N LYS A 248 -24.87 14.02 -26.45
CA LYS A 248 -24.39 13.61 -27.79
C LYS A 248 -25.05 12.33 -28.27
N GLU A 249 -25.28 11.39 -27.38
CA GLU A 249 -25.86 10.08 -27.72
C GLU A 249 -26.85 9.60 -26.63
N PRO A 250 -27.99 10.28 -26.41
CA PRO A 250 -28.89 9.98 -25.32
C PRO A 250 -29.32 8.50 -25.22
N PRO A 251 -29.61 7.79 -26.33
CA PRO A 251 -30.00 6.39 -26.25
C PRO A 251 -28.92 5.47 -25.67
N LEU A 252 -27.63 5.83 -25.81
CA LEU A 252 -26.53 5.06 -25.28
C LEU A 252 -26.52 5.07 -23.75
N TYR A 253 -26.98 6.15 -23.15
CA TYR A 253 -27.00 6.35 -21.71
C TYR A 253 -28.35 6.04 -21.04
N ASP A 254 -29.30 5.48 -21.79
CA ASP A 254 -30.60 5.10 -21.26
C ASP A 254 -30.47 4.08 -20.11
N GLY A 255 -31.03 4.42 -18.95
CA GLY A 255 -30.91 3.63 -17.73
C GLY A 255 -29.60 3.82 -16.96
N CYS A 256 -28.65 4.62 -17.44
CA CYS A 256 -27.47 5.00 -16.68
C CYS A 256 -27.81 6.01 -15.59
N ALA A 257 -27.11 5.95 -14.47
CA ALA A 257 -27.25 6.89 -13.39
C ALA A 257 -26.28 8.06 -13.55
N VAL A 258 -26.71 9.24 -13.14
CA VAL A 258 -25.88 10.44 -13.11
C VAL A 258 -26.11 11.22 -11.81
N ASN A 259 -25.08 11.93 -11.36
CA ASN A 259 -25.17 12.90 -10.30
C ASN A 259 -24.73 14.27 -10.84
N TRP A 260 -25.69 15.10 -11.20
CA TRP A 260 -25.40 16.43 -11.74
C TRP A 260 -25.72 17.51 -10.72
N LYS A 261 -24.97 18.60 -10.79
CA LYS A 261 -25.18 19.82 -10.01
C LYS A 261 -25.85 20.86 -10.88
N GLY A 262 -26.71 21.66 -10.25
CA GLY A 262 -27.43 22.69 -10.98
C GLY A 262 -28.44 23.43 -10.10
N LYS A 263 -29.33 24.16 -10.76
CA LYS A 263 -30.44 24.90 -10.11
C LYS A 263 -31.79 24.39 -10.54
N LEU A 264 -32.72 24.43 -9.61
CA LEU A 264 -34.11 24.08 -9.84
C LEU A 264 -34.89 25.28 -10.41
N ALA A 265 -35.66 25.06 -11.46
CA ALA A 265 -36.58 26.02 -12.07
C ALA A 265 -37.91 25.35 -12.43
N ASN A 266 -38.95 26.11 -12.64
CA ASN A 266 -40.25 25.66 -13.13
C ASN A 266 -40.84 24.47 -12.33
N LEU A 267 -40.81 24.56 -11.00
CA LEU A 267 -41.34 23.53 -10.11
C LEU A 267 -42.85 23.35 -10.33
N SER A 268 -43.24 22.10 -10.59
CA SER A 268 -44.64 21.69 -10.66
C SER A 268 -44.85 20.49 -9.73
N VAL A 269 -45.80 20.67 -8.80
CA VAL A 269 -46.15 19.64 -7.81
C VAL A 269 -47.48 19.03 -8.21
N GLY A 270 -47.48 17.79 -8.67
CA GLY A 270 -48.66 16.99 -8.96
C GLY A 270 -49.06 16.10 -7.77
N GLU A 271 -50.19 15.41 -7.89
CA GLU A 271 -50.66 14.50 -6.83
C GLU A 271 -49.77 13.30 -6.55
N GLN A 272 -49.06 12.78 -7.58
CA GLN A 272 -48.23 11.57 -7.48
C GLN A 272 -46.77 11.78 -7.87
N SER A 273 -46.42 12.94 -8.41
CA SER A 273 -45.05 13.23 -8.87
C SER A 273 -44.76 14.72 -8.76
N ILE A 274 -43.47 15.00 -8.53
CA ILE A 274 -42.93 16.35 -8.57
C ILE A 274 -42.07 16.43 -9.83
N THR A 275 -42.30 17.42 -10.66
CA THR A 275 -41.49 17.66 -11.87
C THR A 275 -40.90 19.07 -11.83
N PHE A 276 -39.71 19.20 -12.40
CA PHE A 276 -39.06 20.51 -12.51
C PHE A 276 -38.03 20.51 -13.64
N ASP A 277 -37.68 21.68 -14.09
CA ASP A 277 -36.57 21.89 -14.99
C ASP A 277 -35.27 22.03 -14.16
N PHE A 278 -34.27 21.26 -14.49
CA PHE A 278 -32.98 21.27 -13.82
C PHE A 278 -31.95 21.92 -14.73
N LEU A 279 -31.42 23.06 -14.31
CA LEU A 279 -30.40 23.84 -15.00
C LEU A 279 -29.03 23.26 -14.67
N VAL A 280 -28.54 22.31 -15.47
CA VAL A 280 -27.29 21.59 -15.22
C VAL A 280 -26.10 22.54 -15.36
N GLY A 281 -25.15 22.46 -14.41
CA GLY A 281 -23.95 23.30 -14.36
C GLY A 281 -24.19 24.71 -13.79
N TYR A 282 -25.44 25.07 -13.51
CA TYR A 282 -25.83 26.45 -13.12
C TYR A 282 -25.92 26.67 -11.61
N GLU A 283 -25.38 25.80 -10.79
CA GLU A 283 -25.43 25.93 -9.32
C GLU A 283 -24.76 27.20 -8.78
N LYS A 284 -23.76 27.74 -9.51
CA LYS A 284 -23.05 28.99 -9.20
C LYS A 284 -23.44 30.19 -10.10
N GLU A 285 -24.49 30.05 -10.89
CA GLU A 285 -25.00 31.08 -11.82
C GLU A 285 -23.97 31.58 -12.87
N ARG A 286 -22.99 30.75 -13.24
CA ARG A 286 -21.92 31.14 -14.16
C ARG A 286 -22.05 30.51 -15.52
N GLU A 287 -22.24 29.20 -15.57
CA GLU A 287 -22.26 28.43 -16.81
C GLU A 287 -23.47 27.50 -16.80
N LEU A 288 -24.27 27.56 -17.85
CA LEU A 288 -25.38 26.65 -18.06
C LEU A 288 -24.97 25.61 -19.12
N GLU A 289 -24.83 24.35 -18.71
CA GLU A 289 -24.53 23.26 -19.65
C GLU A 289 -25.79 22.84 -20.42
N GLY A 290 -26.96 22.87 -19.77
CA GLY A 290 -28.22 22.57 -20.40
C GLY A 290 -29.38 22.46 -19.42
N ILE A 291 -30.55 22.14 -19.97
CA ILE A 291 -31.79 22.01 -19.19
C ILE A 291 -32.31 20.58 -19.34
N VAL A 292 -32.60 19.93 -18.23
CA VAL A 292 -33.15 18.58 -18.19
C VAL A 292 -34.42 18.56 -17.35
N SER A 293 -35.46 17.94 -17.85
CA SER A 293 -36.67 17.71 -17.04
C SER A 293 -36.39 16.61 -16.03
N VAL A 294 -36.66 16.86 -14.75
CA VAL A 294 -36.52 15.91 -13.64
C VAL A 294 -37.89 15.51 -13.14
N SER A 295 -38.12 14.23 -12.94
CA SER A 295 -39.31 13.67 -12.31
C SER A 295 -38.93 12.95 -11.01
N LEU A 296 -39.65 13.24 -9.91
CA LEU A 296 -39.48 12.59 -8.61
C LEU A 296 -40.77 11.83 -8.25
N ASP A 297 -40.62 10.60 -7.84
CA ASP A 297 -41.72 9.70 -7.41
C ASP A 297 -41.89 9.69 -5.86
N PHE A 298 -41.30 10.69 -5.16
CA PHE A 298 -41.34 10.80 -3.70
C PHE A 298 -41.60 12.24 -3.26
N PRO A 299 -42.29 12.45 -2.14
CA PRO A 299 -42.58 13.78 -1.65
C PRO A 299 -41.36 14.45 -1.06
N ILE A 300 -41.11 15.69 -1.45
CA ILE A 300 -40.06 16.56 -0.92
C ILE A 300 -40.46 18.02 -1.04
N GLN A 301 -40.06 18.83 -0.06
CA GLN A 301 -40.26 20.26 -0.14
C GLN A 301 -39.14 20.93 -0.91
N LEU A 302 -39.45 21.52 -2.05
CA LEU A 302 -38.52 22.19 -2.94
C LEU A 302 -39.02 23.60 -3.23
N GLU A 303 -38.11 24.51 -3.55
CA GLU A 303 -38.40 25.89 -3.94
C GLU A 303 -37.59 26.22 -5.20
N ASN A 304 -38.10 27.08 -6.06
CA ASN A 304 -37.39 27.52 -7.25
C ASN A 304 -36.12 28.28 -6.89
N GLY A 305 -35.07 28.08 -7.68
CA GLY A 305 -33.79 28.76 -7.52
C GLY A 305 -32.82 28.11 -6.53
N ILE A 306 -33.21 27.02 -5.86
CA ILE A 306 -32.29 26.29 -4.94
C ILE A 306 -31.22 25.55 -5.74
N PRO A 307 -29.93 25.69 -5.35
CA PRO A 307 -28.88 24.88 -5.91
C PRO A 307 -28.94 23.46 -5.34
N LEU A 308 -28.92 22.46 -6.23
CA LEU A 308 -29.09 21.05 -5.91
C LEU A 308 -28.00 20.20 -6.58
N GLU A 309 -27.71 19.06 -5.98
CA GLU A 309 -27.10 17.91 -6.64
C GLU A 309 -28.16 16.83 -6.78
N VAL A 310 -28.45 16.42 -8.02
CA VAL A 310 -29.50 15.47 -8.35
C VAL A 310 -28.85 14.16 -8.75
N LEU A 311 -29.12 13.09 -7.99
CA LEU A 311 -28.85 11.71 -8.40
C LEU A 311 -30.09 11.16 -9.08
N GLY A 312 -29.99 10.76 -10.33
CA GLY A 312 -31.09 10.23 -11.09
C GLY A 312 -30.67 9.25 -12.18
N ILE A 313 -31.65 8.55 -12.73
CA ILE A 313 -31.49 7.64 -13.87
C ILE A 313 -31.96 8.36 -15.14
N ILE A 314 -31.12 8.32 -16.16
CA ILE A 314 -31.44 8.82 -17.48
C ILE A 314 -32.55 7.97 -18.10
N ALA A 315 -33.61 8.61 -18.55
CA ALA A 315 -34.61 8.05 -19.45
C ALA A 315 -34.57 8.84 -20.76
N SER A 316 -34.32 8.13 -21.85
CA SER A 316 -34.35 8.74 -23.18
C SER A 316 -35.70 8.48 -23.84
N THR A 317 -36.47 9.53 -24.05
CA THR A 317 -37.78 9.45 -24.74
C THR A 317 -37.77 10.41 -25.92
N ASP A 318 -37.97 9.90 -27.14
CA ASP A 318 -38.01 10.68 -28.39
C ASP A 318 -36.81 11.63 -28.59
N GLY A 319 -35.60 11.16 -28.18
CA GLY A 319 -34.38 11.94 -28.26
C GLY A 319 -34.22 13.02 -27.18
N ARG A 320 -35.19 13.15 -26.27
CA ARG A 320 -35.11 14.05 -25.11
C ARG A 320 -34.61 13.30 -23.89
N ILE A 321 -33.80 13.96 -23.10
CA ILE A 321 -33.32 13.45 -21.84
C ILE A 321 -34.30 13.84 -20.76
N VAL A 322 -34.81 12.85 -20.02
CA VAL A 322 -35.56 13.04 -18.79
C VAL A 322 -34.79 12.33 -17.67
N LEU A 323 -34.65 12.96 -16.52
CA LEU A 323 -33.98 12.39 -15.39
C LEU A 323 -35.02 11.92 -14.36
N ARG A 324 -35.07 10.62 -14.09
CA ARG A 324 -35.83 10.08 -12.94
C ARG A 324 -34.98 10.21 -11.70
N GLY A 325 -35.33 11.16 -10.82
CA GLY A 325 -34.56 11.43 -9.61
C GLY A 325 -34.70 10.30 -8.59
N ILE A 326 -33.59 9.88 -8.03
CA ILE A 326 -33.50 8.91 -6.95
C ILE A 326 -33.31 9.61 -5.62
N SER A 327 -32.47 10.63 -5.58
CA SER A 327 -32.12 11.39 -4.39
C SER A 327 -31.61 12.78 -4.72
N LEU A 328 -31.76 13.70 -3.79
CA LEU A 328 -31.39 15.10 -3.96
C LEU A 328 -30.54 15.54 -2.75
N HIS A 329 -29.49 16.31 -3.02
CA HIS A 329 -28.74 17.03 -1.99
C HIS A 329 -28.86 18.53 -2.24
N ARG A 330 -29.22 19.30 -1.19
CA ARG A 330 -29.13 20.75 -1.25
C ARG A 330 -27.65 21.14 -1.15
N LEU A 331 -27.20 21.94 -2.08
CA LEU A 331 -25.88 22.54 -2.01
C LEU A 331 -25.92 23.78 -1.16
N SER A 332 -24.90 23.94 -0.30
CA SER A 332 -24.74 25.21 0.41
C SER A 332 -24.40 26.33 -0.57
N PRO A 333 -24.95 27.52 -0.42
CA PRO A 333 -24.66 28.66 -1.29
C PRO A 333 -23.21 29.10 -1.26
#